data_e9df029b3d42197fffd40cc6c892e317
#
_entry.id   e9df029b3d42197fffd40cc6c892e317
#
_cell.length_a   1.000
_cell.length_b   1.000
_cell.length_c   1.000
_cell.angle_alpha   90.00
_cell.angle_beta   90.00
_cell.angle_gamma   90.00
#
_symmetry.space_group_name_H-M   'P 1'
#
loop_
_entity.id
_entity.type
_entity.pdbx_description
1 polymer ?
#
loop_
_entity_poly.entity_id
_entity_poly.type
_entity_poly.pdbx_seq_one_letter_code
_entity_poly.pdbx_strand_id
1 'polypeptide(L)'
;MEFLLTKIKENLNEQMLLLTISNPRKAEEVKKYNIRPILVKDKLVFQSAAYTKTQVFHKNLSKRELLEEVEKILPLYKQVQLQTSGAELTALINKKGKAAIKVKKQNNPAVAKLSSDKSHLLHNRTEKYILPEGVAVPFLKDLGVMTAEGKIVRTKYDKYRQINRFLEFIEDVLPHLPKDREITILDFGCGKSYLTFAMYYYLKELKGYDIRIIGLDLKKDVIKNCSRLAVKYGYDKLNFYEGSIEEFEGVTQVDMVVTLHACDTATDYALYKALRWGASVILSVPCCQHELNKQISASEFEPITDYGILKERFCALATDGIRAKILEEQGYDTQILEFIDMEHTPKNLLIRALHRKKPSAKKREKASKEVNAFCEQFGFAPTLWKLLQEEGGVNNE
;
A
#
# COMPACT_ATOMS: atom_id res chain seq x y z
N MET A 1 20.22 37.12 -5.38
CA MET A 1 19.76 36.27 -6.46
C MET A 1 20.93 35.53 -7.13
N GLU A 2 21.96 36.25 -7.53
CA GLU A 2 23.14 35.71 -8.20
C GLU A 2 23.80 34.53 -7.44
N PHE A 3 24.02 34.68 -6.15
CA PHE A 3 24.58 33.61 -5.31
C PHE A 3 23.69 32.32 -5.31
N LEU A 4 22.34 32.46 -5.34
CA LEU A 4 21.45 31.34 -5.41
C LEU A 4 21.54 30.64 -6.79
N LEU A 5 21.61 31.40 -7.86
CA LEU A 5 21.82 30.89 -9.22
C LEU A 5 23.16 30.15 -9.33
N THR A 6 24.22 30.69 -8.77
CA THR A 6 25.54 30.04 -8.70
C THR A 6 25.44 28.68 -7.99
N LYS A 7 24.76 28.64 -6.83
CA LYS A 7 24.54 27.39 -6.09
C LYS A 7 23.72 26.37 -6.87
N ILE A 8 22.68 26.80 -7.59
CA ILE A 8 21.92 25.92 -8.47
C ILE A 8 22.85 25.38 -9.59
N LYS A 9 23.56 26.24 -10.29
CA LYS A 9 24.47 25.89 -11.39
C LYS A 9 25.54 24.86 -11.00
N GLU A 10 26.16 25.03 -9.82
CA GLU A 10 27.16 24.11 -9.26
C GLU A 10 26.58 22.71 -9.04
N ASN A 11 25.31 22.61 -8.68
CA ASN A 11 24.64 21.37 -8.34
C ASN A 11 23.82 20.76 -9.48
N LEU A 12 23.78 21.37 -10.67
CA LEU A 12 23.17 20.75 -11.86
C LEU A 12 24.11 19.69 -12.44
N ASN A 13 24.12 18.52 -11.82
CA ASN A 13 24.96 17.36 -12.17
C ASN A 13 24.25 16.05 -11.73
N GLU A 14 24.92 14.92 -11.88
CA GLU A 14 24.41 13.60 -11.51
C GLU A 14 24.12 13.43 -10.01
N GLN A 15 24.66 14.27 -9.14
CA GLN A 15 24.40 14.20 -7.69
C GLN A 15 23.11 14.94 -7.27
N MET A 16 22.52 15.72 -8.17
CA MET A 16 21.23 16.35 -7.91
C MET A 16 20.14 15.31 -7.85
N LEU A 17 19.26 15.41 -6.87
CA LEU A 17 18.07 14.55 -6.75
C LEU A 17 16.83 15.30 -7.23
N LEU A 18 16.61 16.51 -6.72
CA LEU A 18 15.44 17.31 -7.02
C LEU A 18 15.70 18.80 -6.79
N LEU A 19 15.28 19.63 -7.75
CA LEU A 19 15.17 21.08 -7.58
C LEU A 19 13.68 21.44 -7.65
N THR A 20 13.13 22.01 -6.59
CA THR A 20 11.75 22.49 -6.52
C THR A 20 11.73 24.01 -6.44
N ILE A 21 11.01 24.68 -7.35
CA ILE A 21 10.72 26.11 -7.33
C ILE A 21 9.23 26.27 -7.09
N SER A 22 8.82 26.95 -6.02
CA SER A 22 7.44 26.96 -5.57
C SER A 22 7.04 28.26 -4.89
N ASN A 23 5.77 28.38 -4.53
CA ASN A 23 5.19 29.54 -3.86
C ASN A 23 5.27 30.80 -4.73
N PRO A 24 4.46 30.91 -5.80
CA PRO A 24 4.49 32.04 -6.72
C PRO A 24 4.12 33.36 -6.04
N ARG A 25 4.68 34.49 -6.52
CA ARG A 25 4.42 35.84 -5.98
C ARG A 25 3.05 36.38 -6.37
N LYS A 26 2.58 36.03 -7.54
CA LYS A 26 1.26 36.36 -8.06
C LYS A 26 0.49 35.09 -8.37
N ALA A 27 -0.74 35.22 -8.83
CA ALA A 27 -1.54 34.08 -9.30
C ALA A 27 -1.02 33.57 -10.65
N GLU A 28 0.18 32.97 -10.61
CA GLU A 28 0.78 32.31 -11.77
C GLU A 28 -0.01 31.04 -12.13
N GLU A 29 -0.06 30.73 -13.43
CA GLU A 29 -0.65 29.50 -13.92
C GLU A 29 0.09 28.29 -13.37
N VAL A 30 1.41 28.31 -13.39
CA VAL A 30 2.26 27.27 -12.79
C VAL A 30 2.46 27.49 -11.30
N LYS A 31 2.03 26.53 -10.49
CA LYS A 31 2.13 26.59 -9.02
C LYS A 31 3.50 26.19 -8.49
N LYS A 32 4.14 25.25 -9.15
CA LYS A 32 5.50 24.80 -8.85
C LYS A 32 6.18 24.14 -10.03
N TYR A 33 7.50 24.16 -10.04
CA TYR A 33 8.37 23.36 -10.90
C TYR A 33 9.10 22.34 -10.07
N ASN A 34 9.11 21.09 -10.54
CA ASN A 34 9.97 20.02 -10.05
C ASN A 34 10.94 19.63 -11.16
N ILE A 35 12.22 19.72 -10.89
CA ILE A 35 13.28 19.50 -11.89
C ILE A 35 14.21 18.41 -11.37
N ARG A 36 14.43 17.36 -12.14
CA ARG A 36 15.32 16.26 -11.79
C ARG A 36 16.26 15.90 -12.94
N PRO A 37 17.48 15.43 -12.65
CA PRO A 37 18.36 14.89 -13.67
C PRO A 37 17.83 13.54 -14.16
N ILE A 38 17.97 13.28 -15.46
CA ILE A 38 17.67 11.99 -16.07
C ILE A 38 18.72 11.69 -17.16
N LEU A 39 18.93 10.41 -17.46
CA LEU A 39 19.72 9.98 -18.61
C LEU A 39 18.81 9.67 -19.79
N VAL A 40 19.05 10.30 -20.92
CA VAL A 40 18.36 10.04 -22.19
C VAL A 40 19.42 9.70 -23.22
N LYS A 41 19.46 8.46 -23.72
CA LYS A 41 20.50 7.98 -24.64
C LYS A 41 21.92 8.30 -24.11
N ASP A 42 22.17 7.95 -22.83
CA ASP A 42 23.43 8.16 -22.10
C ASP A 42 23.87 9.63 -21.94
N LYS A 43 23.02 10.59 -22.28
CA LYS A 43 23.26 12.02 -22.04
C LYS A 43 22.46 12.51 -20.84
N LEU A 44 23.14 13.24 -19.95
CA LEU A 44 22.49 13.88 -18.81
C LEU A 44 21.63 15.06 -19.30
N VAL A 45 20.34 14.98 -19.07
CA VAL A 45 19.37 16.05 -19.29
C VAL A 45 18.56 16.29 -18.01
N PHE A 46 17.82 17.38 -17.95
CA PHE A 46 17.02 17.74 -16.78
C PHE A 46 15.55 17.75 -17.19
N GLN A 47 14.77 16.88 -16.57
CA GLN A 47 13.33 16.86 -16.76
C GLN A 47 12.69 17.88 -15.83
N SER A 48 12.11 18.95 -16.41
CA SER A 48 11.32 19.97 -15.74
C SER A 48 9.82 19.62 -15.83
N ALA A 49 9.17 19.45 -14.69
CA ALA A 49 7.73 19.24 -14.56
C ALA A 49 7.08 20.50 -13.99
N ALA A 50 6.28 21.21 -14.80
CA ALA A 50 5.55 22.40 -14.44
C ALA A 50 4.12 22.05 -14.04
N TYR A 51 3.76 22.25 -12.77
CA TYR A 51 2.46 21.92 -12.19
C TYR A 51 1.53 23.12 -12.21
N THR A 52 0.42 23.03 -12.93
CA THR A 52 -0.71 23.97 -12.87
C THR A 52 -1.75 23.50 -11.85
N LYS A 53 -2.97 24.06 -11.88
CA LYS A 53 -4.08 23.56 -11.05
C LYS A 53 -4.60 22.18 -11.52
N THR A 54 -4.54 21.90 -12.83
CA THR A 54 -5.23 20.79 -13.47
C THR A 54 -4.31 19.91 -14.31
N GLN A 55 -3.11 20.38 -14.67
CA GLN A 55 -2.22 19.69 -15.61
C GLN A 55 -0.76 19.77 -15.18
N VAL A 56 0.05 18.85 -15.68
CA VAL A 56 1.51 18.84 -15.51
C VAL A 56 2.14 18.83 -16.90
N PHE A 57 3.02 19.80 -17.17
CA PHE A 57 3.76 19.88 -18.42
C PHE A 57 5.21 19.44 -18.20
N HIS A 58 5.69 18.55 -19.04
CA HIS A 58 7.05 18.03 -18.97
C HIS A 58 7.92 18.54 -20.11
N LYS A 59 9.14 18.96 -19.79
CA LYS A 59 10.19 19.31 -20.75
C LYS A 59 11.48 18.64 -20.35
N ASN A 60 12.25 18.16 -21.33
CA ASN A 60 13.62 17.68 -21.14
C ASN A 60 14.58 18.74 -21.65
N LEU A 61 15.42 19.29 -20.78
CA LEU A 61 16.27 20.43 -21.04
C LEU A 61 17.74 20.04 -20.84
N SER A 62 18.61 20.55 -21.67
CA SER A 62 20.05 20.55 -21.41
C SER A 62 20.36 21.42 -20.17
N LYS A 63 21.57 21.29 -19.61
CA LYS A 63 22.01 22.13 -18.48
C LYS A 63 21.92 23.62 -18.82
N ARG A 64 22.26 24.02 -20.04
CA ARG A 64 22.21 25.40 -20.51
C ARG A 64 20.77 25.92 -20.58
N GLU A 65 19.91 25.20 -21.26
CA GLU A 65 18.48 25.58 -21.43
C GLU A 65 17.78 25.66 -20.07
N LEU A 66 18.08 24.73 -19.14
CA LEU A 66 17.53 24.77 -17.80
C LEU A 66 17.98 26.03 -17.04
N LEU A 67 19.23 26.41 -17.11
CA LEU A 67 19.73 27.65 -16.45
C LEU A 67 19.02 28.87 -16.98
N GLU A 68 18.87 28.99 -18.29
CA GLU A 68 18.14 30.08 -18.93
C GLU A 68 16.65 30.13 -18.48
N GLU A 69 16.01 28.95 -18.33
CA GLU A 69 14.63 28.86 -17.83
C GLU A 69 14.54 29.22 -16.34
N VAL A 70 15.46 28.69 -15.51
CA VAL A 70 15.52 28.99 -14.08
C VAL A 70 15.76 30.49 -13.83
N GLU A 71 16.63 31.15 -14.56
CA GLU A 71 16.86 32.60 -14.46
C GLU A 71 15.58 33.40 -14.71
N LYS A 72 14.77 33.00 -15.69
CA LYS A 72 13.49 33.66 -16.02
C LYS A 72 12.43 33.44 -14.97
N ILE A 73 12.30 32.21 -14.42
CA ILE A 73 11.21 31.88 -13.51
C ILE A 73 11.51 32.22 -12.04
N LEU A 74 12.78 32.19 -11.63
CA LEU A 74 13.17 32.36 -10.24
C LEU A 74 12.64 33.65 -9.58
N PRO A 75 12.63 34.83 -10.25
CA PRO A 75 12.06 36.05 -9.69
C PRO A 75 10.55 35.98 -9.41
N LEU A 76 9.83 35.09 -10.06
CA LEU A 76 8.39 34.93 -9.96
C LEU A 76 7.97 34.12 -8.72
N TYR A 77 8.92 33.45 -8.06
CA TYR A 77 8.65 32.56 -6.93
C TYR A 77 9.34 33.03 -5.64
N LYS A 78 8.84 32.51 -4.50
CA LYS A 78 9.34 32.88 -3.17
C LYS A 78 10.20 31.80 -2.53
N GLN A 79 10.18 30.58 -3.04
CA GLN A 79 10.84 29.45 -2.39
C GLN A 79 11.53 28.56 -3.42
N VAL A 80 12.75 28.13 -3.05
CA VAL A 80 13.55 27.16 -3.78
C VAL A 80 14.04 26.11 -2.80
N GLN A 81 13.94 24.84 -3.19
CA GLN A 81 14.54 23.71 -2.48
C GLN A 81 15.38 22.91 -3.47
N LEU A 82 16.63 22.68 -3.13
CA LEU A 82 17.56 21.87 -3.91
C LEU A 82 18.06 20.72 -3.05
N GLN A 83 17.77 19.52 -3.47
CA GLN A 83 18.22 18.29 -2.82
C GLN A 83 19.30 17.64 -3.67
N THR A 84 20.41 17.32 -3.02
CA THR A 84 21.51 16.55 -3.59
C THR A 84 21.79 15.32 -2.72
N SER A 85 22.65 14.44 -3.18
CA SER A 85 23.10 13.28 -2.41
C SER A 85 23.77 13.64 -1.06
N GLY A 86 24.38 14.81 -0.97
CA GLY A 86 25.15 15.24 0.23
C GLY A 86 24.54 16.40 1.02
N ALA A 87 23.57 17.13 0.47
CA ALA A 87 23.03 18.32 1.10
C ALA A 87 21.61 18.67 0.63
N GLU A 88 20.88 19.35 1.49
CA GLU A 88 19.62 20.03 1.17
C GLU A 88 19.77 21.53 1.35
N LEU A 89 19.50 22.30 0.30
CA LEU A 89 19.50 23.74 0.29
C LEU A 89 18.05 24.23 0.22
N THR A 90 17.66 25.09 1.15
CA THR A 90 16.37 25.81 1.12
C THR A 90 16.64 27.31 1.03
N ALA A 91 16.03 27.97 0.05
CA ALA A 91 16.12 29.42 -0.13
C ALA A 91 14.72 30.06 -0.09
N LEU A 92 14.58 31.11 0.69
CA LEU A 92 13.41 31.99 0.70
C LEU A 92 13.79 33.35 0.08
N ILE A 93 13.03 33.75 -0.94
CA ILE A 93 13.31 34.96 -1.72
C ILE A 93 12.30 36.05 -1.32
N ASN A 94 12.76 37.14 -0.78
CA ASN A 94 11.94 38.27 -0.36
C ASN A 94 11.45 39.11 -1.58
N LYS A 95 10.58 40.12 -1.33
CA LYS A 95 10.05 41.01 -2.36
C LYS A 95 11.12 41.82 -3.11
N LYS A 96 12.24 42.08 -2.48
CA LYS A 96 13.39 42.83 -3.06
C LYS A 96 14.37 41.91 -3.83
N GLY A 97 14.04 40.64 -4.03
CA GLY A 97 14.89 39.66 -4.75
C GLY A 97 16.08 39.14 -3.94
N LYS A 98 16.19 39.44 -2.63
CA LYS A 98 17.26 38.94 -1.78
C LYS A 98 16.86 37.52 -1.28
N ALA A 99 17.75 36.55 -1.46
CA ALA A 99 17.55 35.18 -1.01
C ALA A 99 18.21 34.95 0.35
N ALA A 100 17.45 34.40 1.30
CA ALA A 100 17.96 33.83 2.55
C ALA A 100 18.15 32.33 2.33
N ILE A 101 19.37 31.83 2.39
CA ILE A 101 19.76 30.47 2.06
C ILE A 101 20.14 29.70 3.31
N LYS A 102 19.56 28.52 3.51
CA LYS A 102 19.92 27.57 4.56
C LYS A 102 20.35 26.25 3.90
N VAL A 103 21.52 25.77 4.31
CA VAL A 103 22.05 24.48 3.84
C VAL A 103 22.13 23.52 5.02
N LYS A 104 21.59 22.31 4.84
CA LYS A 104 21.71 21.20 5.80
C LYS A 104 22.48 20.06 5.14
N LYS A 105 23.41 19.44 5.86
CA LYS A 105 24.05 18.20 5.41
C LYS A 105 23.00 17.06 5.42
N GLN A 106 23.03 16.25 4.39
CA GLN A 106 22.16 15.08 4.28
C GLN A 106 22.93 13.86 4.80
N ASN A 107 22.46 13.31 5.93
CA ASN A 107 23.08 12.14 6.57
C ASN A 107 22.19 10.88 6.45
N ASN A 108 21.21 10.87 5.54
CA ASN A 108 20.31 9.73 5.39
C ASN A 108 20.99 8.63 4.56
N PRO A 109 21.24 7.42 5.12
CA PRO A 109 21.87 6.30 4.40
C PRO A 109 21.14 5.88 3.13
N ALA A 110 19.81 6.01 3.09
CA ALA A 110 18.99 5.70 1.93
C ALA A 110 19.29 6.65 0.75
N VAL A 111 19.53 7.93 1.02
CA VAL A 111 19.88 8.94 0.02
C VAL A 111 21.30 8.74 -0.49
N ALA A 112 22.24 8.35 0.38
CA ALA A 112 23.61 8.01 0.00
C ALA A 112 23.64 6.78 -0.94
N LYS A 113 22.79 5.78 -0.70
CA LYS A 113 22.67 4.58 -1.54
C LYS A 113 22.06 4.89 -2.92
N LEU A 114 21.10 5.81 -3.01
CA LEU A 114 20.51 6.28 -4.28
C LEU A 114 21.53 6.96 -5.20
N SER A 115 22.54 7.63 -4.64
CA SER A 115 23.56 8.30 -5.43
C SER A 115 24.68 7.39 -5.94
N SER A 116 24.93 6.26 -5.27
CA SER A 116 25.99 5.31 -5.66
C SER A 116 25.59 4.43 -6.83
N ASP A 117 24.31 4.10 -7.00
CA ASP A 117 23.80 3.20 -8.05
C ASP A 117 23.23 3.92 -9.29
N LYS A 118 23.24 5.26 -9.32
CA LYS A 118 22.68 6.10 -10.40
C LYS A 118 21.21 5.81 -10.75
N SER A 119 20.51 5.07 -9.94
CA SER A 119 19.11 4.67 -10.19
C SER A 119 18.14 5.86 -10.28
N HIS A 120 18.49 6.98 -9.60
CA HIS A 120 17.72 8.22 -9.66
C HIS A 120 17.79 8.94 -11.01
N LEU A 121 18.75 8.59 -11.87
CA LEU A 121 18.94 9.17 -13.20
C LEU A 121 18.15 8.45 -14.29
N LEU A 122 17.56 7.30 -14.00
CA LEU A 122 16.77 6.57 -14.99
C LEU A 122 15.54 7.38 -15.39
N HIS A 123 15.33 7.53 -16.70
CA HIS A 123 14.19 8.27 -17.28
C HIS A 123 12.85 7.67 -16.85
N ASN A 124 12.74 6.36 -16.95
CA ASN A 124 11.68 5.60 -16.30
C ASN A 124 12.20 5.21 -14.91
N ARG A 125 11.54 5.67 -13.85
CA ARG A 125 11.66 4.98 -12.56
C ARG A 125 11.17 3.56 -12.82
N THR A 126 12.11 2.65 -13.01
CA THR A 126 11.79 1.23 -12.84
C THR A 126 11.39 1.11 -11.37
N GLU A 127 10.11 0.89 -11.13
CA GLU A 127 9.64 0.48 -9.81
C GLU A 127 10.53 -0.69 -9.42
N LYS A 128 11.18 -0.61 -8.27
CA LYS A 128 12.01 -1.72 -7.76
C LYS A 128 11.05 -2.78 -7.25
N TYR A 129 10.57 -3.61 -8.15
CA TYR A 129 9.73 -4.73 -7.79
C TYR A 129 10.48 -5.72 -6.91
N ILE A 130 9.79 -6.28 -5.93
CA ILE A 130 10.33 -7.35 -5.05
C ILE A 130 10.67 -8.59 -5.87
N LEU A 131 9.82 -8.90 -6.87
CA LEU A 131 10.10 -9.92 -7.88
C LEU A 131 10.53 -9.19 -9.16
N PRO A 132 11.83 -9.00 -9.42
CA PRO A 132 12.31 -8.21 -10.55
C PRO A 132 12.10 -8.93 -11.87
N GLU A 133 11.91 -8.17 -12.93
CA GLU A 133 11.98 -8.68 -14.30
C GLU A 133 13.39 -9.20 -14.61
N GLY A 134 13.48 -10.26 -15.43
CA GLY A 134 14.75 -10.90 -15.80
C GLY A 134 15.14 -12.09 -14.90
N VAL A 135 14.45 -12.29 -13.77
CA VAL A 135 14.62 -13.46 -12.89
C VAL A 135 13.40 -14.36 -13.02
N ALA A 136 13.60 -15.58 -13.56
CA ALA A 136 12.51 -16.51 -13.78
C ALA A 136 11.95 -17.06 -12.47
N VAL A 137 10.68 -16.75 -12.16
CA VAL A 137 9.97 -17.22 -10.97
C VAL A 137 9.00 -18.34 -11.37
N PRO A 138 9.13 -19.57 -10.81
CA PRO A 138 8.39 -20.75 -11.29
C PRO A 138 6.86 -20.55 -11.33
N PHE A 139 6.25 -20.07 -10.27
CA PHE A 139 4.80 -19.88 -10.22
C PHE A 139 4.31 -18.78 -11.16
N LEU A 140 5.09 -17.71 -11.41
CA LEU A 140 4.72 -16.67 -12.38
C LEU A 140 4.72 -17.17 -13.81
N LYS A 141 5.59 -18.14 -14.13
CA LYS A 141 5.63 -18.81 -15.44
C LYS A 141 4.34 -19.64 -15.66
N ASP A 142 3.98 -20.47 -14.70
CA ASP A 142 2.78 -21.32 -14.80
C ASP A 142 1.48 -20.52 -14.81
N LEU A 143 1.48 -19.32 -14.20
CA LEU A 143 0.37 -18.37 -14.28
C LEU A 143 0.33 -17.61 -15.62
N GLY A 144 1.32 -17.79 -16.48
CA GLY A 144 1.46 -17.05 -17.74
C GLY A 144 1.70 -15.56 -17.54
N VAL A 145 2.21 -15.15 -16.36
CA VAL A 145 2.58 -13.76 -16.05
C VAL A 145 4.00 -13.47 -16.53
N MET A 146 4.85 -14.49 -16.54
CA MET A 146 6.26 -14.39 -16.89
C MET A 146 6.65 -15.46 -17.93
N THR A 147 7.57 -15.13 -18.84
CA THR A 147 8.15 -16.09 -19.80
C THR A 147 9.22 -16.95 -19.13
N ALA A 148 9.71 -17.96 -19.85
CA ALA A 148 10.82 -18.81 -19.38
C ALA A 148 12.11 -18.01 -19.12
N GLU A 149 12.33 -16.93 -19.88
CA GLU A 149 13.49 -16.03 -19.79
C GLU A 149 13.32 -14.94 -18.73
N GLY A 150 12.22 -14.98 -17.94
CA GLY A 150 11.97 -14.00 -16.89
C GLY A 150 11.35 -12.68 -17.37
N LYS A 151 10.90 -12.56 -18.61
CA LYS A 151 10.24 -11.36 -19.14
C LYS A 151 8.76 -11.37 -18.78
N ILE A 152 8.21 -10.18 -18.44
CA ILE A 152 6.81 -10.04 -18.11
C ILE A 152 5.94 -10.05 -19.38
N VAL A 153 4.89 -10.85 -19.37
CA VAL A 153 3.89 -10.89 -20.44
C VAL A 153 3.08 -9.60 -20.42
N ARG A 154 3.13 -8.81 -21.49
CA ARG A 154 2.54 -7.46 -21.56
C ARG A 154 1.08 -7.41 -21.14
N THR A 155 0.26 -8.37 -21.54
CA THR A 155 -1.19 -8.45 -21.17
C THR A 155 -1.42 -8.87 -19.71
N LYS A 156 -0.38 -9.22 -18.96
CA LYS A 156 -0.40 -9.64 -17.56
C LYS A 156 0.36 -8.69 -16.65
N TYR A 157 0.76 -7.53 -17.17
CA TYR A 157 1.58 -6.56 -16.42
C TYR A 157 0.85 -6.05 -15.17
N ASP A 158 -0.45 -5.79 -15.25
CA ASP A 158 -1.25 -5.36 -14.09
C ASP A 158 -1.27 -6.43 -12.98
N LYS A 159 -1.37 -7.70 -13.38
CA LYS A 159 -1.28 -8.80 -12.42
C LYS A 159 0.10 -8.91 -11.76
N TYR A 160 1.16 -8.68 -12.51
CA TYR A 160 2.52 -8.60 -11.99
C TYR A 160 2.68 -7.44 -10.99
N ARG A 161 2.15 -6.25 -11.31
CA ARG A 161 2.12 -5.10 -10.40
C ARG A 161 1.35 -5.42 -9.12
N GLN A 162 0.17 -6.02 -9.24
CA GLN A 162 -0.65 -6.43 -8.10
C GLN A 162 0.11 -7.39 -7.16
N ILE A 163 0.80 -8.39 -7.71
CA ILE A 163 1.61 -9.33 -6.93
C ILE A 163 2.73 -8.59 -6.19
N ASN A 164 3.50 -7.73 -6.86
CA ASN A 164 4.57 -6.98 -6.23
C ASN A 164 4.04 -6.01 -5.16
N ARG A 165 2.93 -5.34 -5.41
CA ARG A 165 2.28 -4.46 -4.43
C ARG A 165 1.84 -5.22 -3.18
N PHE A 166 1.30 -6.42 -3.34
CA PHE A 166 0.97 -7.29 -2.22
C PHE A 166 2.22 -7.65 -1.41
N LEU A 167 3.32 -7.99 -2.06
CA LEU A 167 4.57 -8.32 -1.39
C LEU A 167 5.19 -7.12 -0.65
N GLU A 168 4.99 -5.88 -1.12
CA GLU A 168 5.37 -4.69 -0.37
C GLU A 168 4.61 -4.59 0.96
N PHE A 169 3.31 -4.88 0.99
CA PHE A 169 2.53 -4.94 2.24
C PHE A 169 3.01 -6.07 3.16
N ILE A 170 3.41 -7.22 2.61
CA ILE A 170 4.03 -8.29 3.40
C ILE A 170 5.37 -7.82 3.97
N GLU A 171 6.23 -7.14 3.18
CA GLU A 171 7.51 -6.62 3.65
C GLU A 171 7.35 -5.62 4.80
N ASP A 172 6.38 -4.72 4.70
CA ASP A 172 6.08 -3.71 5.72
C ASP A 172 5.70 -4.33 7.08
N VAL A 173 5.07 -5.51 7.09
CA VAL A 173 4.59 -6.15 8.33
C VAL A 173 5.58 -7.17 8.92
N LEU A 174 6.67 -7.51 8.21
CA LEU A 174 7.69 -8.45 8.70
C LEU A 174 8.24 -8.13 10.10
N PRO A 175 8.46 -6.86 10.50
CA PRO A 175 8.93 -6.54 11.85
C PRO A 175 7.97 -6.95 12.97
N HIS A 176 6.71 -7.24 12.67
CA HIS A 176 5.68 -7.65 13.62
C HIS A 176 5.53 -9.17 13.74
N LEU A 177 6.24 -9.93 12.90
CA LEU A 177 6.23 -11.38 12.90
C LEU A 177 7.44 -11.95 13.69
N PRO A 178 7.30 -13.12 14.35
CA PRO A 178 8.42 -13.78 15.03
C PRO A 178 9.51 -14.17 14.03
N LYS A 179 10.77 -14.23 14.52
CA LYS A 179 11.94 -14.62 13.70
C LYS A 179 12.62 -15.88 14.19
N ASP A 180 12.26 -16.33 15.37
CA ASP A 180 12.92 -17.38 16.14
C ASP A 180 12.16 -18.71 16.15
N ARG A 181 11.01 -18.75 15.49
CA ARG A 181 10.16 -19.94 15.34
C ARG A 181 9.40 -19.96 14.01
N GLU A 182 8.77 -21.08 13.72
CA GLU A 182 7.86 -21.20 12.57
C GLU A 182 6.69 -20.21 12.68
N ILE A 183 6.40 -19.51 11.58
CA ILE A 183 5.29 -18.57 11.43
C ILE A 183 4.13 -19.31 10.76
N THR A 184 2.97 -19.34 11.41
CA THR A 184 1.75 -19.89 10.82
C THR A 184 0.93 -18.77 10.17
N ILE A 185 0.64 -18.93 8.87
CA ILE A 185 -0.11 -17.98 8.05
C ILE A 185 -1.36 -18.67 7.49
N LEU A 186 -2.51 -18.01 7.59
CA LEU A 186 -3.75 -18.45 6.98
C LEU A 186 -4.16 -17.48 5.85
N ASP A 187 -4.52 -18.04 4.69
CA ASP A 187 -5.05 -17.30 3.54
C ASP A 187 -6.46 -17.80 3.23
N PHE A 188 -7.45 -17.01 3.62
CA PHE A 188 -8.87 -17.31 3.43
C PHE A 188 -9.40 -16.81 2.09
N GLY A 189 -10.10 -17.70 1.37
CA GLY A 189 -10.58 -17.41 0.03
C GLY A 189 -9.41 -17.31 -0.95
N CYS A 190 -8.43 -18.22 -0.84
CA CYS A 190 -7.18 -18.15 -1.57
C CYS A 190 -7.36 -18.23 -3.11
N GLY A 191 -8.52 -18.70 -3.61
CA GLY A 191 -8.84 -18.78 -5.03
C GLY A 191 -7.75 -19.51 -5.82
N LYS A 192 -7.30 -18.92 -6.94
CA LYS A 192 -6.18 -19.48 -7.75
C LYS A 192 -4.82 -19.37 -7.05
N SER A 193 -4.76 -18.83 -5.86
CA SER A 193 -3.63 -18.79 -4.92
C SER A 193 -2.32 -18.14 -5.44
N TYR A 194 -2.39 -17.33 -6.49
CA TYR A 194 -1.15 -16.72 -7.00
C TYR A 194 -0.50 -15.74 -6.00
N LEU A 195 -1.27 -15.10 -5.13
CA LEU A 195 -0.75 -14.27 -4.04
C LEU A 195 -0.21 -15.13 -2.89
N THR A 196 -0.86 -16.27 -2.61
CA THR A 196 -0.38 -17.27 -1.63
C THR A 196 0.97 -17.86 -2.07
N PHE A 197 1.10 -18.23 -3.35
CA PHE A 197 2.39 -18.70 -3.91
C PHE A 197 3.46 -17.60 -3.88
N ALA A 198 3.08 -16.35 -4.18
CA ALA A 198 4.00 -15.22 -4.11
C ALA A 198 4.48 -14.99 -2.68
N MET A 199 3.58 -15.05 -1.69
CA MET A 199 3.90 -14.91 -0.27
C MET A 199 4.84 -16.03 0.21
N TYR A 200 4.56 -17.29 -0.15
CA TYR A 200 5.43 -18.41 0.19
C TYR A 200 6.83 -18.23 -0.41
N TYR A 201 6.91 -17.96 -1.71
CA TYR A 201 8.19 -17.73 -2.41
C TYR A 201 8.98 -16.59 -1.77
N TYR A 202 8.32 -15.47 -1.49
CA TYR A 202 8.97 -14.32 -0.88
C TYR A 202 9.48 -14.61 0.52
N LEU A 203 8.65 -15.15 1.39
CA LEU A 203 9.00 -15.39 2.79
C LEU A 203 9.99 -16.54 2.95
N LYS A 204 9.78 -17.66 2.26
CA LYS A 204 10.63 -18.85 2.38
C LYS A 204 11.90 -18.74 1.54
N GLU A 205 11.74 -18.53 0.21
CA GLU A 205 12.87 -18.62 -0.72
C GLU A 205 13.72 -17.34 -0.71
N LEU A 206 13.12 -16.14 -0.66
CA LEU A 206 13.87 -14.89 -0.74
C LEU A 206 14.32 -14.38 0.65
N LYS A 207 13.51 -14.55 1.69
CA LYS A 207 13.79 -14.02 3.03
C LYS A 207 14.26 -15.07 4.03
N GLY A 208 14.10 -16.37 3.75
CA GLY A 208 14.58 -17.46 4.59
C GLY A 208 13.80 -17.65 5.90
N TYR A 209 12.55 -17.18 5.98
CA TYR A 209 11.71 -17.42 7.15
C TYR A 209 11.28 -18.87 7.23
N ASP A 210 11.18 -19.40 8.46
CA ASP A 210 10.49 -20.65 8.69
C ASP A 210 8.98 -20.38 8.75
N ILE A 211 8.25 -20.89 7.77
CA ILE A 211 6.83 -20.60 7.58
C ILE A 211 6.03 -21.86 7.29
N ARG A 212 4.77 -21.85 7.74
CA ARG A 212 3.71 -22.75 7.31
C ARG A 212 2.53 -21.92 6.83
N ILE A 213 2.11 -22.11 5.58
CA ILE A 213 0.96 -21.41 5.00
C ILE A 213 -0.15 -22.41 4.76
N ILE A 214 -1.36 -22.02 5.17
CA ILE A 214 -2.58 -22.78 4.97
C ILE A 214 -3.54 -21.92 4.13
N GLY A 215 -3.85 -22.37 2.93
CA GLY A 215 -4.85 -21.77 2.05
C GLY A 215 -6.19 -22.49 2.19
N LEU A 216 -7.28 -21.73 2.33
CA LEU A 216 -8.65 -22.29 2.32
C LEU A 216 -9.46 -21.69 1.18
N ASP A 217 -10.28 -22.56 0.54
CA ASP A 217 -11.29 -22.15 -0.43
C ASP A 217 -12.43 -23.18 -0.45
N LEU A 218 -13.63 -22.76 -0.83
CA LEU A 218 -14.81 -23.60 -0.94
C LEU A 218 -14.79 -24.50 -2.19
N LYS A 219 -13.93 -24.18 -3.18
CA LYS A 219 -13.94 -24.83 -4.50
C LYS A 219 -12.92 -25.97 -4.56
N LYS A 220 -13.40 -27.19 -4.52
CA LYS A 220 -12.59 -28.41 -4.56
C LYS A 220 -11.58 -28.45 -5.72
N ASP A 221 -12.01 -28.09 -6.93
CA ASP A 221 -11.13 -28.11 -8.11
C ASP A 221 -9.98 -27.09 -7.99
N VAL A 222 -10.25 -25.94 -7.36
CA VAL A 222 -9.24 -24.92 -7.06
C VAL A 222 -8.21 -25.48 -6.09
N ILE A 223 -8.66 -26.05 -4.98
CA ILE A 223 -7.80 -26.67 -3.96
C ILE A 223 -6.93 -27.79 -4.56
N LYS A 224 -7.54 -28.70 -5.34
CA LYS A 224 -6.80 -29.77 -6.01
C LYS A 224 -5.69 -29.25 -6.93
N ASN A 225 -5.98 -28.19 -7.70
CA ASN A 225 -4.99 -27.58 -8.58
C ASN A 225 -3.88 -26.87 -7.79
N CYS A 226 -4.22 -26.12 -6.75
CA CYS A 226 -3.25 -25.41 -5.91
C CYS A 226 -2.33 -26.41 -5.17
N SER A 227 -2.87 -27.49 -4.60
CA SER A 227 -2.07 -28.54 -3.97
C SER A 227 -1.09 -29.20 -4.94
N ARG A 228 -1.55 -29.50 -6.18
CA ARG A 228 -0.69 -30.04 -7.24
C ARG A 228 0.45 -29.08 -7.59
N LEU A 229 0.18 -27.76 -7.65
CA LEU A 229 1.19 -26.75 -7.94
C LEU A 229 2.18 -26.57 -6.78
N ALA A 230 1.71 -26.61 -5.51
CA ALA A 230 2.58 -26.56 -4.35
C ALA A 230 3.61 -27.70 -4.36
N VAL A 231 3.16 -28.95 -4.63
CA VAL A 231 4.04 -30.12 -4.80
C VAL A 231 5.02 -29.91 -5.96
N LYS A 232 4.53 -29.41 -7.12
CA LYS A 232 5.37 -29.12 -8.29
C LYS A 232 6.50 -28.15 -8.00
N TYR A 233 6.27 -27.16 -7.12
CA TYR A 233 7.28 -26.15 -6.77
C TYR A 233 8.16 -26.56 -5.56
N GLY A 234 7.88 -27.69 -4.92
CA GLY A 234 8.57 -28.12 -3.70
C GLY A 234 8.22 -27.25 -2.48
N TYR A 235 7.00 -26.71 -2.43
CA TYR A 235 6.54 -25.86 -1.31
C TYR A 235 5.91 -26.75 -0.22
N ASP A 236 6.73 -27.50 0.48
CA ASP A 236 6.33 -28.57 1.41
C ASP A 236 5.48 -28.06 2.59
N LYS A 237 5.63 -26.79 2.97
CA LYS A 237 4.89 -26.16 4.07
C LYS A 237 3.73 -25.27 3.58
N LEU A 238 3.33 -25.40 2.32
CA LEU A 238 2.16 -24.75 1.74
C LEU A 238 1.06 -25.78 1.50
N ASN A 239 0.03 -25.75 2.32
CA ASN A 239 -1.07 -26.71 2.28
C ASN A 239 -2.39 -26.02 1.94
N PHE A 240 -3.24 -26.72 1.19
CA PHE A 240 -4.55 -26.22 0.78
C PHE A 240 -5.65 -27.15 1.26
N TYR A 241 -6.73 -26.59 1.82
CA TYR A 241 -7.86 -27.33 2.33
C TYR A 241 -9.16 -26.79 1.76
N GLU A 242 -10.09 -27.70 1.45
CA GLU A 242 -11.47 -27.38 1.09
C GLU A 242 -12.26 -27.15 2.37
N GLY A 243 -12.95 -26.01 2.48
CA GLY A 243 -13.79 -25.72 3.63
C GLY A 243 -14.16 -24.25 3.75
N SER A 244 -15.15 -24.00 4.60
CA SER A 244 -15.55 -22.64 4.96
C SER A 244 -14.66 -22.06 6.05
N ILE A 245 -14.54 -20.74 6.07
CA ILE A 245 -13.79 -20.01 7.11
C ILE A 245 -14.46 -20.25 8.48
N GLU A 246 -15.78 -20.29 8.50
CA GLU A 246 -16.60 -20.44 9.70
C GLU A 246 -16.33 -21.75 10.44
N GLU A 247 -16.24 -22.86 9.68
CA GLU A 247 -16.07 -24.21 10.22
C GLU A 247 -14.62 -24.64 10.44
N PHE A 248 -13.66 -23.85 9.97
CA PHE A 248 -12.25 -24.23 10.06
C PHE A 248 -11.71 -24.15 11.49
N GLU A 249 -11.23 -25.28 12.01
CA GLU A 249 -10.63 -25.42 13.36
C GLU A 249 -9.24 -26.07 13.34
N GLY A 250 -8.59 -26.12 12.18
CA GLY A 250 -7.32 -26.83 11.99
C GLY A 250 -6.09 -26.25 12.68
N VAL A 251 -6.24 -25.13 13.42
CA VAL A 251 -5.15 -24.44 14.11
C VAL A 251 -5.64 -23.81 15.41
N THR A 252 -4.74 -23.71 16.39
CA THR A 252 -5.00 -23.06 17.70
C THR A 252 -4.37 -21.67 17.81
N GLN A 253 -3.34 -21.40 17.02
CA GLN A 253 -2.64 -20.11 16.99
C GLN A 253 -2.20 -19.79 15.57
N VAL A 254 -2.30 -18.52 15.19
CA VAL A 254 -1.91 -18.01 13.88
C VAL A 254 -1.15 -16.70 14.08
N ASP A 255 -0.06 -16.50 13.34
CA ASP A 255 0.72 -15.26 13.39
C ASP A 255 0.21 -14.20 12.41
N MET A 256 -0.24 -14.63 11.23
CA MET A 256 -0.78 -13.73 10.22
C MET A 256 -2.00 -14.34 9.53
N VAL A 257 -3.04 -13.54 9.38
CA VAL A 257 -4.22 -13.86 8.58
C VAL A 257 -4.26 -12.94 7.37
N VAL A 258 -4.41 -13.55 6.19
CA VAL A 258 -4.60 -12.87 4.92
C VAL A 258 -5.98 -13.26 4.38
N THR A 259 -6.76 -12.30 3.92
CA THR A 259 -8.04 -12.55 3.28
C THR A 259 -8.26 -11.52 2.17
N LEU A 260 -8.02 -11.94 0.93
CA LEU A 260 -8.05 -11.04 -0.23
C LEU A 260 -9.31 -11.21 -1.08
N HIS A 261 -10.05 -12.30 -0.90
CA HIS A 261 -11.24 -12.63 -1.70
C HIS A 261 -12.37 -13.26 -0.91
N ALA A 262 -12.40 -13.10 0.42
CA ALA A 262 -13.57 -13.47 1.22
C ALA A 262 -14.66 -12.41 0.99
N CYS A 263 -15.82 -12.87 0.47
CA CYS A 263 -16.91 -11.99 0.11
C CYS A 263 -17.87 -11.78 1.29
N ASP A 264 -18.39 -10.56 1.44
CA ASP A 264 -19.42 -10.15 2.38
C ASP A 264 -19.10 -10.58 3.83
N THR A 265 -19.99 -11.33 4.48
CA THR A 265 -19.83 -11.79 5.86
C THR A 265 -18.71 -12.81 6.06
N ALA A 266 -18.25 -13.50 5.00
CA ALA A 266 -17.06 -14.35 5.10
C ALA A 266 -15.79 -13.58 5.53
N THR A 267 -15.70 -12.29 5.19
CA THR A 267 -14.65 -11.41 5.73
C THR A 267 -14.78 -11.26 7.25
N ASP A 268 -16.00 -11.13 7.77
CA ASP A 268 -16.27 -10.96 9.21
C ASP A 268 -15.87 -12.20 10.00
N TYR A 269 -16.20 -13.40 9.48
CA TYR A 269 -15.73 -14.67 10.06
C TYR A 269 -14.21 -14.80 10.03
N ALA A 270 -13.55 -14.37 8.94
CA ALA A 270 -12.09 -14.37 8.86
C ALA A 270 -11.45 -13.45 9.90
N LEU A 271 -11.97 -12.24 10.08
CA LEU A 271 -11.50 -11.29 11.09
C LEU A 271 -11.77 -11.81 12.50
N TYR A 272 -12.95 -12.37 12.77
CA TYR A 272 -13.31 -12.99 14.04
C TYR A 272 -12.34 -14.14 14.40
N LYS A 273 -12.10 -15.10 13.48
CA LYS A 273 -11.13 -16.19 13.68
C LYS A 273 -9.71 -15.66 13.89
N ALA A 274 -9.28 -14.61 13.15
CA ALA A 274 -7.99 -13.98 13.33
C ALA A 274 -7.82 -13.42 14.76
N LEU A 275 -8.85 -12.78 15.30
CA LEU A 275 -8.89 -12.30 16.69
C LEU A 275 -8.78 -13.47 17.68
N ARG A 276 -9.54 -14.54 17.48
CA ARG A 276 -9.55 -15.74 18.34
C ARG A 276 -8.19 -16.45 18.38
N TRP A 277 -7.49 -16.54 17.26
CA TRP A 277 -6.16 -17.15 17.19
C TRP A 277 -5.03 -16.21 17.61
N GLY A 278 -5.34 -14.97 18.02
CA GLY A 278 -4.35 -13.99 18.46
C GLY A 278 -3.38 -13.56 17.35
N ALA A 279 -3.85 -13.45 16.11
CA ALA A 279 -3.02 -13.08 14.98
C ALA A 279 -2.30 -11.75 15.22
N SER A 280 -0.97 -11.74 15.07
CA SER A 280 -0.18 -10.50 15.21
C SER A 280 -0.40 -9.54 14.05
N VAL A 281 -0.74 -10.08 12.87
CA VAL A 281 -0.95 -9.32 11.63
C VAL A 281 -2.22 -9.79 10.94
N ILE A 282 -3.04 -8.84 10.50
CA ILE A 282 -4.23 -9.10 9.67
C ILE A 282 -4.14 -8.21 8.43
N LEU A 283 -4.24 -8.82 7.24
CA LEU A 283 -4.33 -8.16 5.94
C LEU A 283 -5.61 -8.59 5.26
N SER A 284 -6.60 -7.70 5.16
CA SER A 284 -7.90 -7.99 4.57
C SER A 284 -8.23 -7.03 3.43
N VAL A 285 -8.61 -7.58 2.28
CA VAL A 285 -9.11 -6.82 1.12
C VAL A 285 -10.56 -7.23 0.86
N PRO A 286 -11.54 -6.57 1.50
CA PRO A 286 -12.95 -6.85 1.30
C PRO A 286 -13.38 -6.50 -0.12
N CYS A 287 -13.96 -7.44 -0.84
CA CYS A 287 -14.40 -7.22 -2.23
C CYS A 287 -15.91 -6.99 -2.38
N CYS A 288 -16.71 -7.42 -1.42
CA CYS A 288 -18.17 -7.29 -1.42
C CYS A 288 -18.64 -6.95 0.00
N GLN A 289 -19.61 -6.04 0.13
CA GLN A 289 -20.19 -5.60 1.40
C GLN A 289 -21.69 -5.36 1.18
N HIS A 290 -22.51 -6.42 1.32
CA HIS A 290 -23.96 -6.33 1.06
C HIS A 290 -24.81 -6.37 2.32
N GLU A 291 -24.24 -6.78 3.47
CA GLU A 291 -24.96 -6.96 4.71
C GLU A 291 -25.64 -5.66 5.18
N LEU A 292 -24.87 -4.57 5.35
CA LEU A 292 -25.39 -3.31 5.87
C LEU A 292 -26.34 -2.58 4.91
N ASN A 293 -26.24 -2.86 3.62
CA ASN A 293 -27.16 -2.30 2.63
C ASN A 293 -28.63 -2.74 2.87
N LYS A 294 -28.83 -3.92 3.47
CA LYS A 294 -30.17 -4.44 3.83
C LYS A 294 -30.66 -3.88 5.19
N GLN A 295 -29.75 -3.42 6.03
CA GLN A 295 -30.04 -3.04 7.42
C GLN A 295 -30.30 -1.53 7.60
N ILE A 296 -29.71 -0.66 6.77
CA ILE A 296 -29.74 0.79 6.96
C ILE A 296 -31.16 1.35 7.06
N SER A 297 -31.46 2.06 8.14
CA SER A 297 -32.79 2.60 8.48
C SER A 297 -32.72 4.03 9.07
N ALA A 298 -31.81 4.87 8.60
CA ALA A 298 -31.66 6.25 9.07
C ALA A 298 -32.33 7.24 8.11
N SER A 299 -33.41 7.89 8.55
CA SER A 299 -34.17 8.85 7.73
C SER A 299 -33.38 10.08 7.32
N GLU A 300 -32.44 10.53 8.15
CA GLU A 300 -31.58 11.67 7.86
C GLU A 300 -30.64 11.43 6.67
N PHE A 301 -30.50 10.17 6.25
CA PHE A 301 -29.67 9.75 5.12
C PHE A 301 -30.46 9.39 3.85
N GLU A 302 -31.79 9.60 3.83
CA GLU A 302 -32.62 9.39 2.64
C GLU A 302 -32.06 10.03 1.38
N PRO A 303 -31.48 11.28 1.40
CA PRO A 303 -30.84 11.85 0.21
C PRO A 303 -29.72 11.03 -0.39
N ILE A 304 -29.12 10.10 0.35
CA ILE A 304 -28.10 9.15 -0.10
C ILE A 304 -28.73 7.78 -0.38
N THR A 305 -29.60 7.31 0.52
CA THR A 305 -30.14 5.94 0.48
C THR A 305 -31.24 5.74 -0.54
N ASP A 306 -31.90 6.78 -0.99
CA ASP A 306 -32.86 6.77 -2.10
C ASP A 306 -32.20 6.37 -3.45
N TYR A 307 -30.92 6.58 -3.59
CA TYR A 307 -30.18 6.22 -4.79
C TYR A 307 -29.38 4.93 -4.55
N GLY A 308 -29.82 3.81 -5.13
CA GLY A 308 -29.26 2.48 -4.88
C GLY A 308 -27.73 2.41 -5.00
N ILE A 309 -27.13 3.10 -5.98
CA ILE A 309 -25.67 3.15 -6.15
C ILE A 309 -24.96 3.92 -5.02
N LEU A 310 -25.57 4.99 -4.49
CA LEU A 310 -25.01 5.76 -3.38
C LEU A 310 -25.17 4.99 -2.07
N LYS A 311 -26.34 4.35 -1.86
CA LYS A 311 -26.61 3.47 -0.72
C LYS A 311 -25.59 2.33 -0.67
N GLU A 312 -25.36 1.63 -1.78
CA GLU A 312 -24.36 0.53 -1.86
C GLU A 312 -22.97 1.01 -1.49
N ARG A 313 -22.52 2.11 -2.06
CA ARG A 313 -21.20 2.68 -1.78
C ARG A 313 -21.03 3.14 -0.34
N PHE A 314 -22.04 3.82 0.22
CA PHE A 314 -22.03 4.24 1.62
C PHE A 314 -21.96 3.03 2.56
N CYS A 315 -22.81 2.03 2.36
CA CYS A 315 -22.83 0.83 3.20
C CYS A 315 -21.53 0.03 3.08
N ALA A 316 -20.90 -0.03 1.89
CA ALA A 316 -19.60 -0.67 1.72
C ALA A 316 -18.50 0.04 2.54
N LEU A 317 -18.42 1.37 2.46
CA LEU A 317 -17.46 2.15 3.23
C LEU A 317 -17.73 2.06 4.74
N ALA A 318 -19.01 2.09 5.15
CA ALA A 318 -19.42 1.92 6.55
C ALA A 318 -18.99 0.55 7.09
N THR A 319 -19.20 -0.53 6.33
CA THR A 319 -18.79 -1.89 6.70
C THR A 319 -17.28 -1.95 6.98
N ASP A 320 -16.45 -1.45 6.06
CA ASP A 320 -15.00 -1.51 6.21
C ASP A 320 -14.51 -0.58 7.34
N GLY A 321 -15.16 0.58 7.54
CA GLY A 321 -14.89 1.48 8.66
C GLY A 321 -15.21 0.84 10.01
N ILE A 322 -16.35 0.15 10.13
CA ILE A 322 -16.74 -0.58 11.35
C ILE A 322 -15.77 -1.72 11.63
N ARG A 323 -15.41 -2.53 10.62
CA ARG A 323 -14.39 -3.61 10.75
C ARG A 323 -13.07 -3.07 11.30
N ALA A 324 -12.58 -1.97 10.73
CA ALA A 324 -11.35 -1.33 11.18
C ALA A 324 -11.45 -0.84 12.64
N LYS A 325 -12.58 -0.25 13.03
CA LYS A 325 -12.82 0.21 14.41
C LYS A 325 -12.96 -0.93 15.41
N ILE A 326 -13.60 -2.03 15.04
CA ILE A 326 -13.67 -3.23 15.87
C ILE A 326 -12.25 -3.79 16.10
N LEU A 327 -11.38 -3.84 15.09
CA LEU A 327 -9.99 -4.25 15.25
C LEU A 327 -9.23 -3.30 16.19
N GLU A 328 -9.47 -1.98 16.15
CA GLU A 328 -8.90 -1.03 17.10
C GLU A 328 -9.39 -1.30 18.54
N GLU A 329 -10.67 -1.61 18.73
CA GLU A 329 -11.27 -2.03 20.02
C GLU A 329 -10.58 -3.28 20.55
N GLN A 330 -10.26 -4.24 19.68
CA GLN A 330 -9.56 -5.47 20.01
C GLN A 330 -8.04 -5.30 20.19
N GLY A 331 -7.54 -4.08 20.13
CA GLY A 331 -6.15 -3.74 20.49
C GLY A 331 -5.16 -3.68 19.32
N TYR A 332 -5.65 -3.61 18.10
CA TYR A 332 -4.82 -3.46 16.91
C TYR A 332 -4.57 -1.99 16.56
N ASP A 333 -3.43 -1.73 15.91
CA ASP A 333 -3.20 -0.53 15.10
C ASP A 333 -3.70 -0.81 13.70
N THR A 334 -4.79 -0.11 13.32
CA THR A 334 -5.47 -0.37 12.06
C THR A 334 -5.29 0.80 11.09
N GLN A 335 -5.06 0.47 9.83
CA GLN A 335 -5.00 1.42 8.72
C GLN A 335 -5.81 0.88 7.55
N ILE A 336 -6.50 1.80 6.86
CA ILE A 336 -7.14 1.51 5.58
C ILE A 336 -6.27 2.12 4.50
N LEU A 337 -5.78 1.30 3.59
CA LEU A 337 -4.81 1.64 2.56
C LEU A 337 -5.37 1.30 1.18
N GLU A 338 -4.87 1.95 0.14
CA GLU A 338 -5.16 1.56 -1.23
C GLU A 338 -4.30 0.35 -1.62
N PHE A 339 -4.97 -0.74 -2.05
CA PHE A 339 -4.30 -2.00 -2.41
C PHE A 339 -3.78 -1.98 -3.85
N ILE A 340 -4.63 -1.57 -4.79
CA ILE A 340 -4.32 -1.39 -6.21
C ILE A 340 -4.92 -0.07 -6.71
N ASP A 341 -4.45 0.45 -7.84
CA ASP A 341 -4.95 1.70 -8.41
C ASP A 341 -6.46 1.63 -8.67
N MET A 342 -7.19 2.70 -8.34
CA MET A 342 -8.64 2.82 -8.53
C MET A 342 -9.09 2.68 -9.99
N GLU A 343 -8.16 2.84 -10.96
CA GLU A 343 -8.43 2.63 -12.38
C GLU A 343 -8.87 1.20 -12.70
N HIS A 344 -8.51 0.22 -11.84
CA HIS A 344 -8.82 -1.19 -12.06
C HIS A 344 -10.10 -1.66 -11.34
N THR A 345 -10.39 -1.12 -10.15
CA THR A 345 -11.61 -1.43 -9.38
C THR A 345 -11.85 -0.39 -8.29
N PRO A 346 -13.10 0.01 -8.05
CA PRO A 346 -13.44 0.87 -6.90
C PRO A 346 -13.36 0.12 -5.55
N LYS A 347 -13.26 -1.22 -5.56
CA LYS A 347 -13.18 -2.09 -4.37
C LYS A 347 -11.72 -2.52 -4.17
N ASN A 348 -10.89 -1.59 -3.76
CA ASN A 348 -9.43 -1.72 -3.70
C ASN A 348 -8.83 -1.36 -2.34
N LEU A 349 -9.62 -1.38 -1.27
CA LEU A 349 -9.16 -1.05 0.07
C LEU A 349 -8.53 -2.27 0.75
N LEU A 350 -7.39 -2.05 1.40
CA LEU A 350 -6.74 -3.00 2.29
C LEU A 350 -6.91 -2.52 3.75
N ILE A 351 -7.51 -3.34 4.59
CA ILE A 351 -7.48 -3.19 6.03
C ILE A 351 -6.22 -3.90 6.53
N ARG A 352 -5.25 -3.11 7.02
CA ARG A 352 -4.03 -3.61 7.66
C ARG A 352 -4.13 -3.39 9.16
N ALA A 353 -4.12 -4.46 9.95
CA ALA A 353 -4.18 -4.39 11.40
C ALA A 353 -2.99 -5.12 12.03
N LEU A 354 -2.32 -4.43 12.95
CA LEU A 354 -1.11 -4.91 13.64
C LEU A 354 -1.39 -4.95 15.15
N HIS A 355 -1.31 -6.12 15.75
CA HIS A 355 -1.57 -6.31 17.18
C HIS A 355 -0.54 -5.56 18.02
N ARG A 356 -1.01 -4.77 18.99
CA ARG A 356 -0.14 -4.03 19.92
C ARG A 356 0.23 -4.88 21.13
N LYS A 357 1.52 -4.94 21.46
CA LYS A 357 1.97 -5.59 22.70
C LYS A 357 1.36 -4.95 23.96
N LYS A 358 1.04 -3.66 23.93
CA LYS A 358 0.40 -2.90 25.02
C LYS A 358 -0.68 -1.98 24.43
N PRO A 359 -1.88 -2.49 24.19
CA PRO A 359 -2.97 -1.68 23.66
C PRO A 359 -3.44 -0.66 24.71
N SER A 360 -3.74 0.56 24.27
CA SER A 360 -4.25 1.63 25.14
C SER A 360 -5.72 1.39 25.47
N ALA A 361 -6.05 1.18 26.75
CA ALA A 361 -7.44 1.03 27.21
C ALA A 361 -8.34 2.20 26.74
N LYS A 362 -7.83 3.44 26.84
CA LYS A 362 -8.57 4.63 26.38
C LYS A 362 -8.88 4.60 24.88
N LYS A 363 -7.96 4.11 24.04
CA LYS A 363 -8.22 3.99 22.60
C LYS A 363 -9.23 2.90 22.29
N ARG A 364 -9.14 1.76 22.97
CA ARG A 364 -10.10 0.65 22.86
C ARG A 364 -11.50 1.09 23.24
N GLU A 365 -11.67 1.70 24.41
CA GLU A 365 -12.94 2.23 24.89
C GLU A 365 -13.53 3.27 23.93
N LYS A 366 -12.69 4.16 23.40
CA LYS A 366 -13.12 5.14 22.39
C LYS A 366 -13.63 4.45 21.12
N ALA A 367 -12.91 3.47 20.60
CA ALA A 367 -13.31 2.72 19.40
C ALA A 367 -14.65 1.99 19.63
N SER A 368 -14.82 1.33 20.78
CA SER A 368 -16.07 0.68 21.17
C SER A 368 -17.25 1.64 21.18
N LYS A 369 -17.11 2.81 21.84
CA LYS A 369 -18.15 3.84 21.84
C LYS A 369 -18.49 4.35 20.45
N GLU A 370 -17.49 4.55 19.59
CA GLU A 370 -17.69 5.00 18.21
C GLU A 370 -18.44 3.95 17.38
N VAL A 371 -18.11 2.66 17.52
CA VAL A 371 -18.83 1.57 16.82
C VAL A 371 -20.29 1.50 17.28
N ASN A 372 -20.51 1.46 18.58
CA ASN A 372 -21.86 1.34 19.15
C ASN A 372 -22.76 2.51 18.72
N ALA A 373 -22.28 3.75 18.87
CA ALA A 373 -23.03 4.94 18.46
C ALA A 373 -23.34 4.96 16.96
N PHE A 374 -22.38 4.54 16.12
CA PHE A 374 -22.57 4.48 14.68
C PHE A 374 -23.56 3.38 14.28
N CYS A 375 -23.46 2.20 14.89
CA CYS A 375 -24.39 1.10 14.64
C CYS A 375 -25.82 1.46 15.09
N GLU A 376 -25.98 2.09 16.26
CA GLU A 376 -27.27 2.55 16.75
C GLU A 376 -27.89 3.60 15.84
N GLN A 377 -27.12 4.60 15.42
CA GLN A 377 -27.60 5.69 14.55
C GLN A 377 -28.15 5.19 13.21
N PHE A 378 -27.54 4.16 12.60
CA PHE A 378 -27.92 3.66 11.28
C PHE A 378 -28.73 2.35 11.31
N GLY A 379 -29.01 1.81 12.49
CA GLY A 379 -29.67 0.51 12.64
C GLY A 379 -28.80 -0.65 12.17
N PHE A 380 -27.48 -0.53 12.27
CA PHE A 380 -26.55 -1.57 11.84
C PHE A 380 -26.30 -2.61 12.92
N ALA A 381 -26.24 -3.87 12.49
CA ALA A 381 -25.82 -4.99 13.32
C ALA A 381 -24.91 -5.92 12.50
N PRO A 382 -23.65 -5.51 12.23
CA PRO A 382 -22.74 -6.27 11.37
C PRO A 382 -22.32 -7.59 12.01
N THR A 383 -22.07 -8.61 11.19
CA THR A 383 -21.74 -9.97 11.61
C THR A 383 -20.55 -10.01 12.58
N LEU A 384 -19.45 -9.32 12.29
CA LEU A 384 -18.27 -9.28 13.17
C LEU A 384 -18.63 -8.75 14.57
N TRP A 385 -19.45 -7.70 14.63
CA TRP A 385 -19.88 -7.13 15.91
C TRP A 385 -20.74 -8.13 16.72
N LYS A 386 -21.70 -8.84 16.06
CA LYS A 386 -22.53 -9.87 16.70
C LYS A 386 -21.69 -11.01 17.26
N LEU A 387 -20.79 -11.57 16.46
CA LEU A 387 -19.92 -12.69 16.87
C LEU A 387 -19.12 -12.37 18.14
N LEU A 388 -18.64 -11.13 18.28
CA LEU A 388 -17.89 -10.70 19.46
C LEU A 388 -18.79 -10.44 20.68
N GLN A 389 -20.05 -10.01 20.48
CA GLN A 389 -21.02 -9.81 21.58
C GLN A 389 -21.51 -11.14 22.16
N GLU A 390 -21.79 -12.12 21.30
CA GLU A 390 -22.22 -13.47 21.73
C GLU A 390 -21.20 -14.14 22.65
N GLU A 391 -19.89 -13.94 22.40
CA GLU A 391 -18.84 -14.45 23.30
C GLU A 391 -18.75 -13.71 24.63
N GLY A 392 -18.94 -12.39 24.61
CA GLY A 392 -18.91 -11.58 25.84
C GLY A 392 -20.06 -11.95 26.81
N GLY A 393 -21.17 -12.46 26.28
CA GLY A 393 -22.30 -12.95 27.03
C GLY A 393 -22.09 -14.30 27.73
N VAL A 394 -21.35 -15.20 27.09
CA VAL A 394 -21.07 -16.56 27.60
C VAL A 394 -20.08 -16.57 28.79
N ASN A 395 -19.19 -15.57 28.86
CA ASN A 395 -18.18 -15.49 29.93
C ASN A 395 -18.68 -14.76 31.21
N ASN A 396 -19.97 -14.36 31.28
CA ASN A 396 -20.55 -13.67 32.42
C ASN A 396 -21.65 -14.53 33.16
N GLU A 397 -21.81 -15.79 32.78
CA GLU A 397 -22.57 -16.80 33.51
C GLU A 397 -21.60 -17.84 34.15
#